data_e6a6e8d27b22f80b9647aa3b80b409c6
#
_entry.id   e6a6e8d27b22f80b9647aa3b80b409c6
#
_cell.length_a   1.000
_cell.length_b   1.000
_cell.length_c   1.000
_cell.angle_alpha   90.00
_cell.angle_beta   90.00
_cell.angle_gamma   90.00
#
_symmetry.space_group_name_H-M   'P 1'
#
loop_
_entity.id
_entity.type
_entity.pdbx_description
1 polymer ?
#
loop_
_entity_poly.entity_id
_entity_poly.type
_entity_poly.pdbx_seq_one_letter_code
_entity_poly.pdbx_strand_id
1 'polypeptide(L)'
;MHVHKQDLLRERIFVSTSISPIRIQIDLNERSYPILIGTQLVDNPDTWANLPKAAIALVVTNETVEPLYAKRLCAALQSHFGQVMSLVLPDGESHKDWQTLNLIFDQLLEAGADRQTVLFALGGGVVGDMTGFAAACYMRGVPFVQVPTTLLSQVDSSVGGKTAINHPLGKNMIGAFYQPQRVVCDLDTLQTLPPRELSAGLAEVIKYGPIADMQFLEWLENNLDALLARDPKALGYAVQRSCEIKAYVVSQDERDVGMRAALNFGHTFGHAIEAGLGFGEWLHGEAVGCGMVMAAHLSQRLGLVDMDFVKRLTHLLDRAGLPVVGPQLGADNYLHHMRVDKKAQAGEIRFVLIDPPGHAVVRGAPDTLVADVIDHCCAG
;
A
#
# COMPACT_ATOMS: atom_id res chain seq x y z
N MET A 1 68.26 -2.01 22.79
CA MET A 1 66.95 -2.53 23.24
C MET A 1 65.88 -1.85 22.43
N HIS A 2 65.44 -2.49 21.35
CA HIS A 2 64.38 -1.98 20.47
C HIS A 2 63.14 -2.88 20.63
N VAL A 3 62.06 -2.32 21.07
CA VAL A 3 60.74 -2.99 21.12
C VAL A 3 59.98 -2.56 19.90
N HIS A 4 59.71 -3.52 19.00
CA HIS A 4 58.83 -3.35 17.86
C HIS A 4 57.37 -3.31 18.31
N LYS A 5 56.67 -2.21 18.02
CA LYS A 5 55.23 -2.15 17.98
C LYS A 5 54.75 -2.74 16.66
N GLN A 6 54.16 -3.91 16.72
CA GLN A 6 53.33 -4.42 15.62
C GLN A 6 51.90 -3.88 15.80
N ASP A 7 51.53 -2.99 14.92
CA ASP A 7 50.14 -2.54 14.72
C ASP A 7 49.33 -3.67 14.07
N LEU A 8 48.49 -4.30 14.86
CA LEU A 8 47.48 -5.22 14.38
C LEU A 8 46.30 -4.40 13.80
N LEU A 9 46.32 -4.13 12.51
CA LEU A 9 45.15 -3.75 11.72
C LEU A 9 44.16 -4.93 11.77
N ARG A 10 43.16 -4.81 12.65
CA ARG A 10 41.97 -5.65 12.58
C ARG A 10 41.14 -5.20 11.40
N GLU A 11 41.32 -5.82 10.25
CA GLU A 11 40.31 -5.81 9.19
C GLU A 11 38.99 -6.33 9.77
N ARG A 12 38.02 -5.44 9.92
CA ARG A 12 36.67 -5.85 10.13
C ARG A 12 36.18 -6.47 8.83
N ILE A 13 36.26 -7.78 8.74
CA ILE A 13 35.53 -8.53 7.72
C ILE A 13 34.04 -8.31 8.01
N PHE A 14 33.42 -7.41 7.27
CA PHE A 14 31.98 -7.36 7.15
C PHE A 14 31.55 -8.65 6.42
N VAL A 15 31.24 -9.68 7.17
CA VAL A 15 30.49 -10.82 6.63
C VAL A 15 29.10 -10.29 6.36
N SER A 16 28.86 -9.86 5.12
CA SER A 16 27.53 -9.61 4.61
C SER A 16 26.80 -10.95 4.55
N THR A 17 26.09 -11.29 5.60
CA THR A 17 25.07 -12.36 5.52
C THR A 17 23.88 -11.76 4.77
N SER A 18 23.99 -11.67 3.45
CA SER A 18 22.85 -11.35 2.61
C SER A 18 21.88 -12.51 2.71
N ILE A 19 20.88 -12.36 3.57
CA ILE A 19 19.73 -13.26 3.55
C ILE A 19 19.05 -13.01 2.19
N SER A 20 18.93 -14.06 1.38
CA SER A 20 18.24 -13.96 0.09
C SER A 20 16.84 -13.38 0.31
N PRO A 21 16.38 -12.43 -0.52
CA PRO A 21 15.07 -11.81 -0.34
C PRO A 21 13.98 -12.88 -0.43
N ILE A 22 12.94 -12.70 0.38
CA ILE A 22 11.71 -13.47 0.25
C ILE A 22 11.11 -13.13 -1.11
N ARG A 23 10.71 -14.15 -1.87
CA ARG A 23 10.11 -13.99 -3.18
C ARG A 23 8.70 -14.54 -3.19
N ILE A 24 7.73 -13.69 -3.52
CA ILE A 24 6.33 -14.07 -3.75
C ILE A 24 6.04 -13.88 -5.24
N GLN A 25 5.36 -14.83 -5.86
CA GLN A 25 4.94 -14.73 -7.24
C GLN A 25 3.48 -14.31 -7.32
N ILE A 26 3.19 -13.30 -8.12
CA ILE A 26 1.84 -12.95 -8.54
C ILE A 26 1.59 -13.70 -9.86
N ASP A 27 0.67 -14.67 -9.84
CA ASP A 27 0.38 -15.51 -10.99
C ASP A 27 -0.76 -14.93 -11.82
N LEU A 28 -0.42 -14.34 -12.98
CA LEU A 28 -1.32 -13.71 -13.93
C LEU A 28 -0.98 -14.12 -15.38
N ASN A 29 -0.57 -15.38 -15.58
CA ASN A 29 -0.08 -15.91 -16.86
C ASN A 29 1.11 -15.08 -17.40
N GLU A 30 0.97 -14.50 -18.59
CA GLU A 30 2.03 -13.69 -19.23
C GLU A 30 2.35 -12.39 -18.48
N ARG A 31 1.47 -11.93 -17.59
CA ARG A 31 1.64 -10.73 -16.77
C ARG A 31 2.08 -11.01 -15.34
N SER A 32 2.53 -12.25 -15.09
CA SER A 32 3.04 -12.66 -13.79
C SER A 32 4.32 -11.91 -13.43
N TYR A 33 4.46 -11.53 -12.16
CA TYR A 33 5.63 -10.80 -11.68
C TYR A 33 6.00 -11.18 -10.25
N PRO A 34 7.29 -11.02 -9.86
CA PRO A 34 7.73 -11.27 -8.50
C PRO A 34 7.58 -10.04 -7.61
N ILE A 35 7.26 -10.29 -6.33
CA ILE A 35 7.49 -9.37 -5.23
C ILE A 35 8.74 -9.85 -4.48
N LEU A 36 9.72 -8.96 -4.29
CA LEU A 36 10.93 -9.20 -3.50
C LEU A 36 10.80 -8.45 -2.18
N ILE A 37 11.01 -9.13 -1.06
CA ILE A 37 10.90 -8.54 0.29
C ILE A 37 12.20 -8.81 1.04
N GLY A 38 12.82 -7.78 1.59
CA GLY A 38 14.07 -7.92 2.34
C GLY A 38 14.66 -6.58 2.73
N THR A 39 15.89 -6.59 3.18
CA THR A 39 16.69 -5.40 3.52
C THR A 39 17.75 -5.14 2.46
N GLN A 40 18.19 -3.87 2.32
CA GLN A 40 19.26 -3.47 1.40
C GLN A 40 18.99 -3.82 -0.08
N LEU A 41 17.71 -3.90 -0.49
CA LEU A 41 17.35 -4.26 -1.85
C LEU A 41 17.54 -3.10 -2.83
N VAL A 42 17.28 -1.87 -2.39
CA VAL A 42 17.38 -0.66 -3.24
C VAL A 42 18.80 -0.47 -3.74
N ASP A 43 19.80 -0.70 -2.90
CA ASP A 43 21.23 -0.47 -3.22
C ASP A 43 21.89 -1.65 -3.91
N ASN A 44 21.27 -2.83 -3.87
CA ASN A 44 21.85 -4.04 -4.40
C ASN A 44 21.62 -4.16 -5.91
N PRO A 45 22.66 -4.07 -6.77
CA PRO A 45 22.48 -4.19 -8.21
C PRO A 45 21.83 -5.51 -8.64
N ASP A 46 22.05 -6.61 -7.91
CA ASP A 46 21.47 -7.92 -8.23
C ASP A 46 19.94 -7.92 -8.11
N THR A 47 19.36 -7.03 -7.29
CA THR A 47 17.91 -6.82 -7.21
C THR A 47 17.32 -6.42 -8.57
N TRP A 48 18.08 -5.74 -9.40
CA TRP A 48 17.64 -5.17 -10.69
C TRP A 48 18.03 -6.05 -11.88
N ALA A 49 18.69 -7.18 -11.65
CA ALA A 49 19.01 -8.14 -12.70
C ALA A 49 17.75 -8.71 -13.36
N ASN A 50 17.87 -9.06 -14.65
CA ASN A 50 16.78 -9.67 -15.45
C ASN A 50 15.52 -8.80 -15.63
N LEU A 51 15.62 -7.48 -15.49
CA LEU A 51 14.62 -6.55 -15.98
C LEU A 51 14.67 -6.46 -17.51
N PRO A 52 13.62 -5.94 -18.16
CA PRO A 52 13.65 -5.67 -19.61
C PRO A 52 14.87 -4.82 -19.98
N LYS A 53 15.56 -5.20 -21.05
CA LYS A 53 16.71 -4.43 -21.56
C LYS A 53 16.20 -3.11 -22.15
N ALA A 54 16.72 -2.00 -21.67
CA ALA A 54 16.39 -0.66 -22.15
C ALA A 54 17.61 0.25 -22.14
N ALA A 55 17.58 1.26 -23.01
CA ALA A 55 18.60 2.31 -22.99
C ALA A 55 18.38 3.29 -21.84
N ILE A 56 17.14 3.57 -21.50
CA ILE A 56 16.71 4.59 -20.54
C ILE A 56 15.94 3.96 -19.40
N ALA A 57 16.25 4.38 -18.16
CA ALA A 57 15.46 4.20 -16.97
C ALA A 57 15.06 5.56 -16.38
N LEU A 58 13.79 5.73 -16.01
CA LEU A 58 13.29 6.94 -15.34
C LEU A 58 12.81 6.56 -13.92
N VAL A 59 13.48 7.07 -12.90
CA VAL A 59 13.07 6.98 -11.50
C VAL A 59 12.13 8.14 -11.20
N VAL A 60 10.86 7.84 -10.96
CA VAL A 60 9.85 8.82 -10.52
C VAL A 60 9.74 8.73 -9.01
N THR A 61 9.88 9.84 -8.32
CA THR A 61 9.83 9.95 -6.86
C THR A 61 9.16 11.26 -6.45
N ASN A 62 9.10 11.57 -5.16
CA ASN A 62 8.59 12.84 -4.64
C ASN A 62 9.64 13.55 -3.77
N GLU A 63 9.34 14.81 -3.41
CA GLU A 63 10.23 15.68 -2.63
C GLU A 63 10.64 15.09 -1.28
N THR A 64 9.76 14.28 -0.64
CA THR A 64 10.02 13.63 0.64
C THR A 64 10.96 12.42 0.52
N VAL A 65 10.81 11.62 -0.53
CA VAL A 65 11.53 10.35 -0.70
C VAL A 65 12.85 10.53 -1.46
N GLU A 66 12.92 11.52 -2.35
CA GLU A 66 14.09 11.81 -3.19
C GLU A 66 15.39 11.87 -2.38
N PRO A 67 15.51 12.74 -1.33
CA PRO A 67 16.77 12.91 -0.59
C PRO A 67 17.20 11.65 0.17
N LEU A 68 16.26 10.72 0.41
CA LEU A 68 16.53 9.52 1.19
C LEU A 68 17.04 8.35 0.33
N TYR A 69 16.46 8.18 -0.87
CA TYR A 69 16.64 6.92 -1.62
C TYR A 69 16.96 7.09 -3.10
N ALA A 70 16.63 8.21 -3.76
CA ALA A 70 16.74 8.31 -5.21
C ALA A 70 18.17 8.15 -5.72
N LYS A 71 19.15 8.79 -5.08
CA LYS A 71 20.57 8.67 -5.44
C LYS A 71 21.06 7.21 -5.35
N ARG A 72 20.64 6.49 -4.31
CA ARG A 72 21.02 5.09 -4.07
C ARG A 72 20.46 4.19 -5.16
N LEU A 73 19.15 4.30 -5.45
CA LEU A 73 18.51 3.55 -6.52
C LEU A 73 19.13 3.85 -7.88
N CYS A 74 19.30 5.12 -8.23
CA CYS A 74 19.91 5.50 -9.51
C CYS A 74 21.30 4.90 -9.68
N ALA A 75 22.12 4.91 -8.61
CA ALA A 75 23.47 4.30 -8.67
C ALA A 75 23.40 2.78 -8.89
N ALA A 76 22.50 2.07 -8.25
CA ALA A 76 22.31 0.63 -8.43
C ALA A 76 21.82 0.27 -9.85
N LEU A 77 21.03 1.16 -10.48
CA LEU A 77 20.51 0.96 -11.83
C LEU A 77 21.54 1.24 -12.95
N GLN A 78 22.59 2.01 -12.68
CA GLN A 78 23.58 2.39 -13.71
C GLN A 78 24.27 1.22 -14.39
N SER A 79 24.40 0.07 -13.71
CA SER A 79 24.97 -1.14 -14.31
C SER A 79 24.03 -1.87 -15.28
N HIS A 80 22.74 -1.50 -15.29
CA HIS A 80 21.68 -2.17 -16.06
C HIS A 80 21.17 -1.33 -17.23
N PHE A 81 21.29 0.00 -17.16
CA PHE A 81 20.74 0.95 -18.14
C PHE A 81 21.81 1.92 -18.62
N GLY A 82 21.73 2.30 -19.90
CA GLY A 82 22.68 3.25 -20.50
C GLY A 82 22.52 4.68 -19.93
N GLN A 83 21.30 5.08 -19.62
CA GLN A 83 20.96 6.36 -18.98
C GLN A 83 19.97 6.13 -17.88
N VAL A 84 20.25 6.65 -16.69
CA VAL A 84 19.35 6.65 -15.53
C VAL A 84 19.04 8.09 -15.15
N MET A 85 17.77 8.44 -15.17
CA MET A 85 17.26 9.76 -14.84
C MET A 85 16.35 9.69 -13.63
N SER A 86 16.15 10.82 -12.95
CA SER A 86 15.16 10.97 -11.89
C SER A 86 14.25 12.16 -12.14
N LEU A 87 12.97 12.00 -11.80
CA LEU A 87 11.96 13.05 -11.78
C LEU A 87 11.37 13.13 -10.36
N VAL A 88 11.39 14.34 -9.81
CA VAL A 88 10.85 14.61 -8.48
C VAL A 88 9.49 15.29 -8.63
N LEU A 89 8.45 14.65 -8.13
CA LEU A 89 7.09 15.17 -8.10
C LEU A 89 6.81 15.87 -6.77
N PRO A 90 5.86 16.81 -6.71
CA PRO A 90 5.35 17.33 -5.44
C PRO A 90 4.75 16.19 -4.61
N ASP A 91 4.86 16.29 -3.27
CA ASP A 91 4.37 15.26 -2.35
C ASP A 91 2.91 15.47 -1.97
N GLY A 92 2.18 14.38 -1.77
CA GLY A 92 0.83 14.36 -1.22
C GLY A 92 -0.27 13.98 -2.23
N GLU A 93 -1.39 13.51 -1.67
CA GLU A 93 -2.56 13.04 -2.41
C GLU A 93 -3.22 14.15 -3.26
N SER A 94 -3.06 15.43 -2.85
CA SER A 94 -3.57 16.59 -3.60
C SER A 94 -2.90 16.79 -4.95
N HIS A 95 -1.73 16.19 -5.16
CA HIS A 95 -0.95 16.22 -6.39
C HIS A 95 -1.13 14.98 -7.27
N LYS A 96 -2.03 14.08 -6.88
CA LYS A 96 -2.35 12.88 -7.68
C LYS A 96 -3.33 13.21 -8.81
N ASP A 97 -2.92 14.03 -9.75
CA ASP A 97 -3.77 14.62 -10.78
C ASP A 97 -3.13 14.62 -12.18
N TRP A 98 -3.87 15.15 -13.16
CA TRP A 98 -3.40 15.27 -14.54
C TRP A 98 -2.18 16.18 -14.70
N GLN A 99 -2.08 17.26 -13.92
CA GLN A 99 -0.99 18.22 -14.06
C GLN A 99 0.33 17.57 -13.65
N THR A 100 0.32 16.89 -12.51
CA THR A 100 1.49 16.17 -12.02
C THR A 100 1.82 14.96 -12.90
N LEU A 101 0.82 14.24 -13.41
CA LEU A 101 1.02 13.14 -14.35
C LEU A 101 1.72 13.60 -15.63
N ASN A 102 1.38 14.78 -16.17
CA ASN A 102 2.01 15.33 -17.36
C ASN A 102 3.51 15.58 -17.19
N LEU A 103 3.98 15.90 -15.99
CA LEU A 103 5.42 16.06 -15.74
C LEU A 103 6.20 14.76 -16.09
N ILE A 104 5.60 13.60 -15.88
CA ILE A 104 6.21 12.30 -16.24
C ILE A 104 6.29 12.17 -17.76
N PHE A 105 5.22 12.53 -18.49
CA PHE A 105 5.21 12.48 -19.96
C PHE A 105 6.20 13.48 -20.57
N ASP A 106 6.25 14.69 -20.06
CA ASP A 106 7.17 15.72 -20.53
C ASP A 106 8.62 15.25 -20.38
N GLN A 107 9.00 14.73 -19.22
CA GLN A 107 10.34 14.19 -18.98
C GLN A 107 10.68 13.03 -19.92
N LEU A 108 9.73 12.12 -20.19
CA LEU A 108 9.93 10.99 -21.11
C LEU A 108 10.12 11.47 -22.56
N LEU A 109 9.32 12.43 -23.00
CA LEU A 109 9.38 12.98 -24.36
C LEU A 109 10.66 13.78 -24.58
N GLU A 110 11.04 14.64 -23.65
CA GLU A 110 12.29 15.41 -23.69
C GLU A 110 13.53 14.52 -23.74
N ALA A 111 13.50 13.38 -23.02
CA ALA A 111 14.58 12.41 -23.03
C ALA A 111 14.62 11.53 -24.29
N GLY A 112 13.64 11.63 -25.18
CA GLY A 112 13.52 10.74 -26.33
C GLY A 112 13.29 9.27 -25.94
N ALA A 113 12.58 9.05 -24.82
CA ALA A 113 12.31 7.72 -24.30
C ALA A 113 11.49 6.88 -25.29
N ASP A 114 11.90 5.62 -25.49
CA ASP A 114 11.27 4.68 -26.41
C ASP A 114 10.34 3.68 -25.70
N ARG A 115 9.82 2.70 -26.47
CA ARG A 115 8.92 1.66 -25.95
C ARG A 115 9.56 0.68 -24.98
N GLN A 116 10.87 0.64 -24.88
CA GLN A 116 11.62 -0.24 -24.00
C GLN A 116 11.97 0.44 -22.68
N THR A 117 11.85 1.78 -22.61
CA THR A 117 12.14 2.58 -21.41
C THR A 117 11.44 1.99 -20.19
N VAL A 118 12.17 1.84 -19.08
CA VAL A 118 11.62 1.30 -17.83
C VAL A 118 11.40 2.43 -16.82
N LEU A 119 10.19 2.53 -16.29
CA LEU A 119 9.86 3.46 -15.21
C LEU A 119 10.02 2.78 -13.85
N PHE A 120 10.56 3.50 -12.88
CA PHE A 120 10.68 3.05 -11.50
C PHE A 120 9.88 3.99 -10.59
N ALA A 121 8.87 3.46 -9.92
CA ALA A 121 8.05 4.20 -8.96
C ALA A 121 8.67 4.09 -7.56
N LEU A 122 9.49 5.06 -7.17
CA LEU A 122 10.15 5.11 -5.87
C LEU A 122 9.36 6.00 -4.91
N GLY A 123 8.48 5.42 -4.09
CA GLY A 123 7.64 6.22 -3.19
C GLY A 123 6.46 5.46 -2.57
N GLY A 124 5.53 6.22 -2.01
CA GLY A 124 4.25 5.72 -1.51
C GLY A 124 3.25 5.40 -2.63
N GLY A 125 1.99 5.15 -2.26
CA GLY A 125 0.92 4.80 -3.20
C GLY A 125 0.66 5.86 -4.28
N VAL A 126 0.78 7.15 -3.96
CA VAL A 126 0.60 8.25 -4.91
C VAL A 126 1.60 8.16 -6.07
N VAL A 127 2.88 8.01 -5.74
CA VAL A 127 3.95 7.86 -6.75
C VAL A 127 3.76 6.56 -7.55
N GLY A 128 3.41 5.46 -6.85
CA GLY A 128 3.15 4.17 -7.49
C GLY A 128 2.04 4.20 -8.51
N ASP A 129 0.91 4.80 -8.14
CA ASP A 129 -0.28 4.90 -8.99
C ASP A 129 -0.04 5.79 -10.21
N MET A 130 0.54 6.98 -10.01
CA MET A 130 0.83 7.90 -11.11
C MET A 130 1.87 7.34 -12.08
N THR A 131 2.95 6.76 -11.57
CA THR A 131 3.99 6.16 -12.42
C THR A 131 3.46 4.98 -13.21
N GLY A 132 2.66 4.11 -12.55
CA GLY A 132 2.03 2.97 -13.22
C GLY A 132 1.02 3.40 -14.28
N PHE A 133 0.24 4.46 -14.03
CA PHE A 133 -0.69 5.00 -15.01
C PHE A 133 0.04 5.71 -16.18
N ALA A 134 1.11 6.45 -15.89
CA ALA A 134 1.98 6.99 -16.94
C ALA A 134 2.57 5.87 -17.82
N ALA A 135 3.07 4.79 -17.18
CA ALA A 135 3.60 3.63 -17.90
C ALA A 135 2.54 2.95 -18.79
N ALA A 136 1.30 2.84 -18.30
CA ALA A 136 0.20 2.27 -19.10
C ALA A 136 -0.16 3.12 -20.33
N CYS A 137 -0.02 4.44 -20.23
CA CYS A 137 -0.40 5.38 -21.30
C CYS A 137 0.73 5.67 -22.28
N TYR A 138 1.98 5.84 -21.78
CA TYR A 138 3.12 6.21 -22.60
C TYR A 138 3.39 5.15 -23.67
N MET A 139 3.49 5.55 -24.93
CA MET A 139 3.70 4.66 -26.09
C MET A 139 2.74 3.45 -26.15
N ARG A 140 1.57 3.50 -25.48
CA ARG A 140 0.55 2.43 -25.31
C ARG A 140 1.02 1.29 -24.40
N GLY A 141 1.96 1.57 -23.54
CA GLY A 141 2.47 0.64 -22.53
C GLY A 141 3.99 0.51 -22.57
N VAL A 142 4.65 0.90 -21.48
CA VAL A 142 6.08 0.68 -21.24
C VAL A 142 6.25 -0.06 -19.91
N PRO A 143 7.32 -0.87 -19.74
CA PRO A 143 7.52 -1.60 -18.49
C PRO A 143 7.76 -0.65 -17.32
N PHE A 144 7.26 -1.02 -16.13
CA PHE A 144 7.55 -0.30 -14.91
C PHE A 144 7.81 -1.25 -13.72
N VAL A 145 8.45 -0.71 -12.69
CA VAL A 145 8.82 -1.41 -11.46
C VAL A 145 8.31 -0.59 -10.27
N GLN A 146 7.68 -1.25 -9.30
CA GLN A 146 7.30 -0.64 -8.03
C GLN A 146 8.41 -0.77 -7.00
N VAL A 147 8.78 0.34 -6.38
CA VAL A 147 9.73 0.42 -5.26
C VAL A 147 9.04 1.15 -4.10
N PRO A 148 8.07 0.47 -3.44
CA PRO A 148 7.23 1.07 -2.41
C PRO A 148 8.04 1.41 -1.15
N THR A 149 7.90 2.63 -0.63
CA THR A 149 8.64 3.13 0.53
C THR A 149 7.79 3.33 1.78
N THR A 150 6.48 3.14 1.70
CA THR A 150 5.58 3.15 2.86
C THR A 150 5.06 1.75 3.14
N LEU A 151 4.72 1.43 4.41
CA LEU A 151 4.16 0.12 4.75
C LEU A 151 2.86 -0.14 3.97
N LEU A 152 1.96 0.86 3.89
CA LEU A 152 0.73 0.77 3.12
C LEU A 152 1.00 0.39 1.66
N SER A 153 1.97 1.02 1.01
CA SER A 153 2.29 0.69 -0.37
C SER A 153 2.95 -0.68 -0.52
N GLN A 154 3.75 -1.14 0.44
CA GLN A 154 4.36 -2.46 0.41
C GLN A 154 3.32 -3.59 0.53
N VAL A 155 2.30 -3.41 1.37
CA VAL A 155 1.31 -4.47 1.65
C VAL A 155 0.05 -4.37 0.82
N ASP A 156 -0.21 -3.20 0.19
CA ASP A 156 -1.47 -2.97 -0.51
C ASP A 156 -1.27 -2.34 -1.89
N SER A 157 -1.05 -1.03 -2.03
CA SER A 157 -1.23 -0.31 -3.30
C SER A 157 -0.30 -0.77 -4.42
N SER A 158 0.92 -1.26 -4.15
CA SER A 158 1.85 -1.75 -5.18
C SER A 158 1.49 -3.13 -5.76
N VAL A 159 0.49 -3.82 -5.20
CA VAL A 159 0.12 -5.19 -5.59
C VAL A 159 -1.23 -5.21 -6.29
N GLY A 160 -1.28 -5.81 -7.49
CA GLY A 160 -2.53 -6.05 -8.23
C GLY A 160 -2.87 -5.02 -9.30
N GLY A 161 -1.90 -4.18 -9.69
CA GLY A 161 -1.90 -3.39 -10.93
C GLY A 161 -2.96 -2.30 -11.04
N LYS A 162 -3.63 -1.91 -9.96
CA LYS A 162 -4.49 -0.73 -9.96
C LYS A 162 -3.60 0.51 -10.00
N THR A 163 -3.75 1.32 -11.05
CA THR A 163 -3.02 2.59 -11.21
C THR A 163 -4.02 3.67 -11.54
N ALA A 164 -3.90 4.85 -10.93
CA ALA A 164 -4.91 5.87 -11.08
C ALA A 164 -4.41 7.28 -10.74
N ILE A 165 -5.21 8.26 -11.15
CA ILE A 165 -5.18 9.64 -10.68
C ILE A 165 -6.55 10.05 -10.14
N ASN A 166 -6.56 11.14 -9.39
CA ASN A 166 -7.77 11.75 -8.87
C ASN A 166 -8.37 12.75 -9.86
N HIS A 167 -9.66 12.97 -9.70
CA HIS A 167 -10.42 14.02 -10.36
C HIS A 167 -11.19 14.80 -9.29
N PRO A 168 -11.48 16.10 -9.45
CA PRO A 168 -12.29 16.86 -8.49
C PRO A 168 -13.62 16.22 -8.12
N LEU A 169 -14.19 15.39 -9.01
CA LEU A 169 -15.45 14.69 -8.81
C LEU A 169 -15.31 13.24 -8.27
N GLY A 170 -14.09 12.74 -8.03
CA GLY A 170 -13.92 11.39 -7.52
C GLY A 170 -12.47 10.95 -7.40
N LYS A 171 -12.16 10.23 -6.32
CA LYS A 171 -10.82 9.68 -6.05
C LYS A 171 -10.62 8.40 -6.86
N ASN A 172 -9.44 8.26 -7.52
CA ASN A 172 -9.01 7.08 -8.27
C ASN A 172 -9.95 6.63 -9.41
N MET A 173 -10.72 7.56 -9.99
CA MET A 173 -11.71 7.24 -11.03
C MET A 173 -11.12 7.13 -12.43
N ILE A 174 -9.92 7.64 -12.64
CA ILE A 174 -9.22 7.65 -13.92
C ILE A 174 -7.94 6.85 -13.79
N GLY A 175 -7.80 5.78 -14.56
CA GLY A 175 -6.63 4.91 -14.42
C GLY A 175 -6.69 3.68 -15.32
N ALA A 176 -5.80 2.74 -15.05
CA ALA A 176 -5.68 1.48 -15.78
C ALA A 176 -5.33 0.32 -14.83
N PHE A 177 -5.71 -0.89 -15.23
CA PHE A 177 -5.11 -2.11 -14.68
C PHE A 177 -3.82 -2.39 -15.45
N TYR A 178 -2.68 -2.09 -14.84
CA TYR A 178 -1.38 -2.25 -15.45
C TYR A 178 -0.39 -2.88 -14.47
N GLN A 179 0.09 -4.09 -14.80
CA GLN A 179 0.93 -4.88 -13.88
C GLN A 179 2.40 -4.47 -13.99
N PRO A 180 3.13 -4.33 -12.85
CA PRO A 180 4.55 -4.05 -12.87
C PRO A 180 5.37 -5.28 -13.30
N GLN A 181 6.60 -5.06 -13.75
CA GLN A 181 7.55 -6.15 -14.00
C GLN A 181 8.09 -6.77 -12.70
N ARG A 182 8.07 -6.00 -11.62
CA ARG A 182 8.56 -6.38 -10.30
C ARG A 182 8.07 -5.40 -9.25
N VAL A 183 7.89 -5.88 -8.01
CA VAL A 183 7.74 -5.06 -6.82
C VAL A 183 8.92 -5.34 -5.90
N VAL A 184 9.58 -4.30 -5.38
CA VAL A 184 10.74 -4.42 -4.48
C VAL A 184 10.41 -3.73 -3.17
N CYS A 185 10.02 -4.52 -2.17
CA CYS A 185 9.72 -4.07 -0.81
C CYS A 185 11.02 -4.10 0.03
N ASP A 186 11.76 -3.01 0.00
CA ASP A 186 12.94 -2.85 0.87
C ASP A 186 12.47 -2.41 2.26
N LEU A 187 12.64 -3.27 3.26
CA LEU A 187 12.21 -3.02 4.63
C LEU A 187 12.99 -1.87 5.30
N ASP A 188 14.19 -1.55 4.79
CA ASP A 188 14.98 -0.44 5.31
C ASP A 188 14.30 0.91 5.03
N THR A 189 13.44 1.00 4.01
CA THR A 189 12.66 2.22 3.74
C THR A 189 11.68 2.54 4.85
N LEU A 190 11.22 1.54 5.60
CA LEU A 190 10.30 1.70 6.73
C LEU A 190 10.96 2.29 7.98
N GLN A 191 12.31 2.29 8.05
CA GLN A 191 13.04 2.87 9.18
C GLN A 191 12.92 4.40 9.22
N THR A 192 12.74 5.05 8.07
CA THR A 192 12.57 6.52 7.96
C THR A 192 11.11 6.95 7.89
N LEU A 193 10.17 5.99 7.81
CA LEU A 193 8.75 6.29 7.70
C LEU A 193 8.25 6.95 9.00
N PRO A 194 7.50 8.08 8.95
CA PRO A 194 6.91 8.68 10.14
C PRO A 194 6.03 7.69 10.92
N PRO A 195 5.97 7.73 12.27
CA PRO A 195 5.15 6.81 13.06
C PRO A 195 3.67 6.78 12.65
N ARG A 196 3.08 7.94 12.34
CA ARG A 196 1.68 8.05 11.88
C ARG A 196 1.45 7.28 10.59
N GLU A 197 2.39 7.35 9.64
CA GLU A 197 2.34 6.62 8.37
C GLU A 197 2.56 5.11 8.56
N LEU A 198 3.40 4.72 9.52
CA LEU A 198 3.56 3.31 9.88
C LEU A 198 2.25 2.74 10.44
N SER A 199 1.60 3.45 11.38
CA SER A 199 0.29 3.09 11.94
C SER A 199 -0.78 3.00 10.84
N ALA A 200 -0.82 3.97 9.92
CA ALA A 200 -1.74 3.92 8.78
C ALA A 200 -1.51 2.68 7.90
N GLY A 201 -0.26 2.28 7.67
CA GLY A 201 0.07 1.04 6.97
C GLY A 201 -0.36 -0.21 7.74
N LEU A 202 -0.25 -0.19 9.08
CA LEU A 202 -0.70 -1.30 9.93
C LEU A 202 -2.21 -1.54 9.85
N ALA A 203 -3.03 -0.53 9.57
CA ALA A 203 -4.47 -0.74 9.31
C ALA A 203 -4.68 -1.74 8.17
N GLU A 204 -3.96 -1.57 7.06
CA GLU A 204 -4.04 -2.48 5.91
C GLU A 204 -3.47 -3.87 6.21
N VAL A 205 -2.43 -3.96 7.05
CA VAL A 205 -1.91 -5.26 7.53
C VAL A 205 -2.94 -5.98 8.41
N ILE A 206 -3.53 -5.27 9.38
CA ILE A 206 -4.53 -5.81 10.30
C ILE A 206 -5.77 -6.30 9.54
N LYS A 207 -6.20 -5.59 8.51
CA LYS A 207 -7.34 -5.95 7.66
C LYS A 207 -7.32 -7.39 7.19
N TYR A 208 -6.15 -7.92 6.83
CA TYR A 208 -6.03 -9.29 6.31
C TYR A 208 -6.41 -10.38 7.32
N GLY A 209 -6.26 -10.11 8.62
CA GLY A 209 -6.67 -11.05 9.67
C GLY A 209 -8.16 -11.34 9.62
N PRO A 210 -9.03 -10.37 9.90
CA PRO A 210 -10.49 -10.52 9.88
C PRO A 210 -11.06 -11.08 8.58
N ILE A 211 -10.50 -10.70 7.42
CA ILE A 211 -11.07 -11.09 6.12
C ILE A 211 -10.62 -12.46 5.62
N ALA A 212 -9.46 -12.98 6.09
CA ALA A 212 -8.86 -14.17 5.47
C ALA A 212 -8.04 -15.07 6.40
N ASP A 213 -7.46 -14.55 7.50
CA ASP A 213 -6.47 -15.31 8.29
C ASP A 213 -6.46 -14.92 9.78
N MET A 214 -7.25 -15.61 10.57
CA MET A 214 -7.34 -15.38 12.02
C MET A 214 -6.06 -15.76 12.78
N GLN A 215 -5.21 -16.66 12.24
CA GLN A 215 -3.92 -16.96 12.84
C GLN A 215 -2.95 -15.79 12.63
N PHE A 216 -3.05 -15.13 11.49
CA PHE A 216 -2.31 -13.90 11.25
C PHE A 216 -2.77 -12.76 12.17
N LEU A 217 -4.09 -12.64 12.44
CA LEU A 217 -4.59 -11.68 13.42
C LEU A 217 -4.00 -11.93 14.81
N GLU A 218 -4.00 -13.18 15.29
CA GLU A 218 -3.41 -13.56 16.57
C GLU A 218 -1.89 -13.27 16.60
N TRP A 219 -1.20 -13.54 15.50
CA TRP A 219 0.23 -13.21 15.40
C TRP A 219 0.46 -11.71 15.51
N LEU A 220 -0.37 -10.88 14.85
CA LEU A 220 -0.30 -9.41 14.89
C LEU A 220 -0.50 -8.88 16.33
N GLU A 221 -1.46 -9.41 17.07
CA GLU A 221 -1.70 -9.06 18.48
C GLU A 221 -0.49 -9.31 19.37
N ASN A 222 0.21 -10.42 19.14
CA ASN A 222 1.37 -10.84 19.90
C ASN A 222 2.68 -10.13 19.49
N ASN A 223 2.74 -9.57 18.28
CA ASN A 223 3.95 -8.97 17.73
C ASN A 223 3.81 -7.46 17.41
N LEU A 224 2.72 -6.82 17.85
CA LEU A 224 2.45 -5.43 17.52
C LEU A 224 3.56 -4.49 18.00
N ASP A 225 4.08 -4.69 19.19
CA ASP A 225 5.14 -3.86 19.77
C ASP A 225 6.43 -3.98 18.95
N ALA A 226 6.75 -5.16 18.41
CA ALA A 226 7.88 -5.36 17.51
C ALA A 226 7.66 -4.66 16.15
N LEU A 227 6.43 -4.67 15.63
CA LEU A 227 6.07 -3.96 14.40
C LEU A 227 6.21 -2.45 14.57
N LEU A 228 5.71 -1.90 15.68
CA LEU A 228 5.84 -0.47 16.01
C LEU A 228 7.31 -0.07 16.25
N ALA A 229 8.12 -0.97 16.83
CA ALA A 229 9.56 -0.80 16.97
C ALA A 229 10.33 -1.01 15.64
N ARG A 230 9.67 -1.31 14.55
CA ARG A 230 10.24 -1.58 13.22
C ARG A 230 11.23 -2.73 13.20
N ASP A 231 10.99 -3.78 13.99
CA ASP A 231 11.81 -4.99 13.94
C ASP A 231 11.78 -5.58 12.52
N PRO A 232 12.94 -5.79 11.87
CA PRO A 232 12.95 -6.22 10.46
C PRO A 232 12.34 -7.60 10.24
N LYS A 233 12.39 -8.50 11.24
CA LYS A 233 11.81 -9.84 11.11
C LYS A 233 10.29 -9.77 11.23
N ALA A 234 9.78 -8.98 12.19
CA ALA A 234 8.35 -8.78 12.35
C ALA A 234 7.76 -8.07 11.12
N LEU A 235 8.38 -7.00 10.63
CA LEU A 235 7.97 -6.30 9.42
C LEU A 235 8.04 -7.23 8.19
N GLY A 236 9.14 -7.99 8.04
CA GLY A 236 9.30 -8.93 6.93
C GLY A 236 8.19 -9.97 6.88
N TYR A 237 7.81 -10.56 8.01
CA TYR A 237 6.71 -11.51 8.07
C TYR A 237 5.34 -10.84 7.79
N ALA A 238 5.09 -9.66 8.37
CA ALA A 238 3.83 -8.95 8.14
C ALA A 238 3.66 -8.56 6.67
N VAL A 239 4.70 -8.02 6.02
CA VAL A 239 4.68 -7.68 4.59
C VAL A 239 4.52 -8.95 3.75
N GLN A 240 5.28 -10.01 4.05
CA GLN A 240 5.16 -11.29 3.35
C GLN A 240 3.72 -11.82 3.41
N ARG A 241 3.16 -11.96 4.61
CA ARG A 241 1.84 -12.57 4.76
C ARG A 241 0.74 -11.74 4.12
N SER A 242 0.81 -10.42 4.24
CA SER A 242 -0.10 -9.49 3.55
C SER A 242 -0.04 -9.66 2.03
N CYS A 243 1.17 -9.70 1.46
CA CYS A 243 1.37 -9.90 0.03
C CYS A 243 0.90 -11.29 -0.44
N GLU A 244 1.10 -12.35 0.34
CA GLU A 244 0.61 -13.70 0.01
C GLU A 244 -0.92 -13.75 -0.09
N ILE A 245 -1.62 -13.16 0.91
CA ILE A 245 -3.09 -13.12 0.91
C ILE A 245 -3.58 -12.27 -0.27
N LYS A 246 -2.97 -11.11 -0.49
CA LYS A 246 -3.36 -10.25 -1.61
C LYS A 246 -3.06 -10.88 -2.97
N ALA A 247 -1.91 -11.54 -3.12
CA ALA A 247 -1.56 -12.29 -4.32
C ALA A 247 -2.60 -13.34 -4.68
N TYR A 248 -3.04 -14.12 -3.68
CA TYR A 248 -4.11 -15.10 -3.87
C TYR A 248 -5.40 -14.46 -4.38
N VAL A 249 -5.86 -13.38 -3.72
CA VAL A 249 -7.10 -12.70 -4.11
C VAL A 249 -6.98 -12.10 -5.52
N VAL A 250 -5.85 -11.46 -5.85
CA VAL A 250 -5.60 -10.86 -7.17
C VAL A 250 -5.55 -11.93 -8.26
N SER A 251 -4.94 -13.10 -7.99
CA SER A 251 -4.88 -14.20 -8.98
C SER A 251 -6.27 -14.76 -9.33
N GLN A 252 -7.23 -14.70 -8.39
CA GLN A 252 -8.60 -15.12 -8.59
C GLN A 252 -9.49 -14.04 -9.24
N ASP A 253 -9.16 -12.76 -9.00
CA ASP A 253 -9.97 -11.63 -9.48
C ASP A 253 -9.08 -10.40 -9.75
N GLU A 254 -8.38 -10.41 -10.87
CA GLU A 254 -7.47 -9.33 -11.25
C GLU A 254 -8.19 -8.00 -11.42
N ARG A 255 -9.41 -8.00 -11.99
CA ARG A 255 -10.15 -6.79 -12.39
C ARG A 255 -11.16 -6.29 -11.37
N ASP A 256 -11.16 -6.87 -10.16
CA ASP A 256 -12.02 -6.42 -9.06
C ASP A 256 -13.52 -6.44 -9.39
N VAL A 257 -13.96 -7.57 -9.94
CA VAL A 257 -15.38 -7.76 -10.30
C VAL A 257 -16.16 -8.62 -9.30
N GLY A 258 -15.48 -9.22 -8.29
CA GLY A 258 -16.10 -10.15 -7.36
C GLY A 258 -15.33 -10.34 -6.04
N MET A 259 -14.48 -11.37 -5.95
CA MET A 259 -13.79 -11.76 -4.70
C MET A 259 -12.89 -10.65 -4.14
N ARG A 260 -12.28 -9.85 -4.99
CA ARG A 260 -11.37 -8.78 -4.58
C ARG A 260 -12.07 -7.69 -3.75
N ALA A 261 -13.41 -7.58 -3.86
CA ALA A 261 -14.20 -6.68 -3.03
C ALA A 261 -14.00 -6.94 -1.52
N ALA A 262 -13.69 -8.18 -1.10
CA ALA A 262 -13.37 -8.53 0.29
C ALA A 262 -12.21 -7.70 0.88
N LEU A 263 -11.27 -7.25 0.05
CA LEU A 263 -10.17 -6.38 0.47
C LEU A 263 -10.62 -4.98 0.92
N ASN A 264 -11.87 -4.62 0.69
CA ASN A 264 -12.42 -3.31 1.09
C ASN A 264 -13.12 -3.34 2.47
N PHE A 265 -12.75 -4.26 3.38
CA PHE A 265 -13.24 -4.24 4.75
C PHE A 265 -12.86 -2.91 5.43
N GLY A 266 -13.85 -2.21 5.98
CA GLY A 266 -13.69 -0.87 6.55
C GLY A 266 -13.76 0.29 5.55
N HIS A 267 -13.55 0.05 4.26
CA HIS A 267 -13.41 1.14 3.27
C HIS A 267 -14.69 1.93 3.02
N THR A 268 -15.87 1.33 3.09
CA THR A 268 -17.14 2.05 2.88
C THR A 268 -17.32 3.16 3.92
N PHE A 269 -17.02 2.89 5.18
CA PHE A 269 -17.02 3.89 6.26
C PHE A 269 -15.78 4.81 6.16
N GLY A 270 -14.60 4.24 5.87
CA GLY A 270 -13.35 4.98 5.76
C GLY A 270 -13.40 6.06 4.66
N HIS A 271 -13.89 5.74 3.46
CA HIS A 271 -14.04 6.72 2.38
C HIS A 271 -15.06 7.81 2.74
N ALA A 272 -16.13 7.47 3.48
CA ALA A 272 -17.06 8.47 3.97
C ALA A 272 -16.41 9.42 4.99
N ILE A 273 -15.50 8.92 5.84
CA ILE A 273 -14.69 9.74 6.75
C ILE A 273 -13.76 10.66 5.96
N GLU A 274 -12.97 10.11 5.01
CA GLU A 274 -12.07 10.92 4.16
C GLU A 274 -12.82 12.02 3.41
N ALA A 275 -13.97 11.69 2.82
CA ALA A 275 -14.79 12.66 2.07
C ALA A 275 -15.43 13.72 2.98
N GLY A 276 -15.87 13.32 4.16
CA GLY A 276 -16.56 14.20 5.11
C GLY A 276 -15.64 15.17 5.84
N LEU A 277 -14.40 14.77 6.13
CA LEU A 277 -13.38 15.62 6.74
C LEU A 277 -12.65 16.50 5.71
N GLY A 278 -12.62 16.08 4.44
CA GLY A 278 -11.73 16.59 3.42
C GLY A 278 -10.47 15.73 3.30
N PHE A 279 -10.09 15.47 2.05
CA PHE A 279 -8.92 14.62 1.77
C PHE A 279 -7.63 15.20 2.36
N GLY A 280 -6.91 14.37 3.13
CA GLY A 280 -5.63 14.73 3.76
C GLY A 280 -5.70 15.06 5.25
N GLU A 281 -6.88 15.28 5.83
CA GLU A 281 -7.04 15.48 7.28
C GLU A 281 -6.70 14.19 8.05
N TRP A 282 -7.34 13.10 7.68
CA TRP A 282 -6.95 11.75 8.11
C TRP A 282 -6.20 11.04 7.01
N LEU A 283 -5.18 10.27 7.39
CA LEU A 283 -4.53 9.33 6.47
C LEU A 283 -5.52 8.22 6.10
N HIS A 284 -5.36 7.66 4.91
CA HIS A 284 -6.20 6.58 4.42
C HIS A 284 -6.33 5.42 5.42
N GLY A 285 -5.20 4.95 5.96
CA GLY A 285 -5.21 3.86 6.94
C GLY A 285 -5.87 4.23 8.28
N GLU A 286 -5.85 5.50 8.70
CA GLU A 286 -6.59 5.99 9.86
C GLU A 286 -8.09 5.88 9.63
N ALA A 287 -8.55 6.35 8.48
CA ALA A 287 -9.96 6.29 8.09
C ALA A 287 -10.44 4.84 7.91
N VAL A 288 -9.64 3.99 7.27
CA VAL A 288 -9.96 2.56 7.09
C VAL A 288 -9.95 1.82 8.43
N GLY A 289 -9.00 2.10 9.34
CA GLY A 289 -8.93 1.52 10.67
C GLY A 289 -10.20 1.79 11.48
N CYS A 290 -10.60 3.06 11.54
CA CYS A 290 -11.87 3.45 12.16
C CYS A 290 -13.07 2.82 11.44
N GLY A 291 -13.05 2.78 10.11
CA GLY A 291 -14.07 2.14 9.30
C GLY A 291 -14.18 0.63 9.54
N MET A 292 -13.08 -0.07 9.87
CA MET A 292 -13.11 -1.47 10.25
C MET A 292 -13.82 -1.68 11.60
N VAL A 293 -13.64 -0.77 12.56
CA VAL A 293 -14.41 -0.79 13.82
C VAL A 293 -15.90 -0.67 13.55
N MET A 294 -16.31 0.30 12.72
CA MET A 294 -17.71 0.48 12.34
C MET A 294 -18.28 -0.73 11.60
N ALA A 295 -17.53 -1.30 10.65
CA ALA A 295 -17.94 -2.49 9.91
C ALA A 295 -18.04 -3.74 10.82
N ALA A 296 -17.17 -3.86 11.81
CA ALA A 296 -17.25 -4.93 12.81
C ALA A 296 -18.49 -4.78 13.72
N HIS A 297 -18.81 -3.56 14.16
CA HIS A 297 -20.07 -3.28 14.86
C HIS A 297 -21.28 -3.57 13.99
N LEU A 298 -21.24 -3.24 12.70
CA LEU A 298 -22.34 -3.56 11.78
C LEU A 298 -22.49 -5.08 11.61
N SER A 299 -21.37 -5.82 11.50
CA SER A 299 -21.38 -7.28 11.46
C SER A 299 -22.01 -7.87 12.73
N GLN A 300 -21.67 -7.32 13.89
CA GLN A 300 -22.22 -7.76 15.19
C GLN A 300 -23.72 -7.48 15.29
N ARG A 301 -24.19 -6.30 14.89
CA ARG A 301 -25.62 -5.97 14.92
C ARG A 301 -26.46 -6.82 13.97
N LEU A 302 -25.83 -7.33 12.90
CA LEU A 302 -26.45 -8.29 11.98
C LEU A 302 -26.34 -9.75 12.47
N GLY A 303 -25.71 -10.00 13.63
CA GLY A 303 -25.58 -11.33 14.22
C GLY A 303 -24.53 -12.22 13.53
N LEU A 304 -23.57 -11.63 12.79
CA LEU A 304 -22.55 -12.35 12.02
C LEU A 304 -21.30 -12.66 12.86
N VAL A 305 -21.00 -11.80 13.84
CA VAL A 305 -19.91 -11.95 14.80
C VAL A 305 -20.40 -11.60 16.19
N ASP A 306 -19.67 -12.00 17.22
CA ASP A 306 -19.95 -11.62 18.62
C ASP A 306 -19.26 -10.29 19.01
N MET A 307 -19.62 -9.75 20.17
CA MET A 307 -19.05 -8.52 20.69
C MET A 307 -17.57 -8.69 21.10
N ASP A 308 -17.15 -9.90 21.42
CA ASP A 308 -15.76 -10.15 21.84
C ASP A 308 -14.82 -10.01 20.65
N PHE A 309 -15.25 -10.44 19.45
CA PHE A 309 -14.51 -10.14 18.20
C PHE A 309 -14.39 -8.62 17.94
N VAL A 310 -15.48 -7.86 18.10
CA VAL A 310 -15.47 -6.41 17.93
C VAL A 310 -14.48 -5.74 18.87
N LYS A 311 -14.54 -6.07 20.17
CA LYS A 311 -13.61 -5.54 21.18
C LYS A 311 -12.17 -5.90 20.88
N ARG A 312 -11.91 -7.15 20.47
CA ARG A 312 -10.59 -7.65 20.11
C ARG A 312 -9.98 -6.85 18.96
N LEU A 313 -10.74 -6.66 17.87
CA LEU A 313 -10.29 -5.88 16.71
C LEU A 313 -10.08 -4.41 17.08
N THR A 314 -11.02 -3.79 17.78
CA THR A 314 -10.93 -2.40 18.24
C THR A 314 -9.68 -2.19 19.10
N HIS A 315 -9.41 -3.10 20.06
CA HIS A 315 -8.23 -3.01 20.91
C HIS A 315 -6.91 -3.11 20.11
N LEU A 316 -6.85 -3.98 19.10
CA LEU A 316 -5.66 -4.11 18.27
C LEU A 316 -5.41 -2.83 17.44
N LEU A 317 -6.46 -2.24 16.86
CA LEU A 317 -6.38 -1.00 16.08
C LEU A 317 -5.96 0.20 16.97
N ASP A 318 -6.53 0.31 18.17
CA ASP A 318 -6.16 1.33 19.17
C ASP A 318 -4.68 1.20 19.57
N ARG A 319 -4.22 -0.01 19.92
CA ARG A 319 -2.80 -0.28 20.22
C ARG A 319 -1.88 0.02 19.04
N ALA A 320 -2.35 -0.13 17.81
CA ALA A 320 -1.58 0.23 16.62
C ALA A 320 -1.49 1.76 16.41
N GLY A 321 -2.10 2.57 17.28
CA GLY A 321 -2.11 4.04 17.20
C GLY A 321 -3.09 4.59 16.17
N LEU A 322 -4.14 3.81 15.84
CA LEU A 322 -5.18 4.21 14.89
C LEU A 322 -6.41 4.78 15.62
N PRO A 323 -7.11 5.76 15.03
CA PRO A 323 -8.39 6.22 15.56
C PRO A 323 -9.42 5.08 15.58
N VAL A 324 -10.08 4.88 16.72
CA VAL A 324 -11.16 3.88 16.89
C VAL A 324 -12.52 4.53 17.13
N VAL A 325 -12.55 5.85 17.26
CA VAL A 325 -13.77 6.66 17.36
C VAL A 325 -13.87 7.54 16.11
N GLY A 326 -15.01 7.49 15.45
CA GLY A 326 -15.25 8.23 14.22
C GLY A 326 -15.49 9.72 14.45
N PRO A 327 -15.22 10.57 13.44
CA PRO A 327 -15.50 11.99 13.52
C PRO A 327 -17.02 12.25 13.54
N GLN A 328 -17.44 13.28 14.28
CA GLN A 328 -18.85 13.64 14.44
C GLN A 328 -19.40 14.40 13.21
N LEU A 329 -19.55 13.69 12.10
CA LEU A 329 -20.12 14.26 10.86
C LEU A 329 -21.65 14.15 10.79
N GLY A 330 -22.26 13.34 11.66
CA GLY A 330 -23.68 12.96 11.63
C GLY A 330 -23.97 11.85 10.63
N ALA A 331 -24.91 10.94 11.00
CA ALA A 331 -25.22 9.75 10.22
C ALA A 331 -25.67 10.06 8.77
N ASP A 332 -26.43 11.14 8.57
CA ASP A 332 -26.92 11.55 7.24
C ASP A 332 -25.77 11.92 6.30
N ASN A 333 -24.72 12.59 6.79
CA ASN A 333 -23.55 12.94 6.00
C ASN A 333 -22.74 11.69 5.63
N TYR A 334 -22.53 10.77 6.58
CA TYR A 334 -21.91 9.48 6.28
C TYR A 334 -22.65 8.73 5.17
N LEU A 335 -23.97 8.57 5.31
CA LEU A 335 -24.80 7.88 4.32
C LEU A 335 -24.77 8.59 2.97
N HIS A 336 -24.76 9.94 2.96
CA HIS A 336 -24.63 10.72 1.73
C HIS A 336 -23.30 10.39 1.00
N HIS A 337 -22.16 10.44 1.69
CA HIS A 337 -20.86 10.14 1.10
C HIS A 337 -20.76 8.69 0.63
N MET A 338 -21.28 7.73 1.39
CA MET A 338 -21.32 6.32 1.00
C MET A 338 -22.11 6.10 -0.30
N ARG A 339 -23.23 6.82 -0.51
CA ARG A 339 -24.03 6.71 -1.75
C ARG A 339 -23.32 7.32 -2.95
N VAL A 340 -22.54 8.40 -2.74
CA VAL A 340 -21.76 9.03 -3.81
C VAL A 340 -20.62 8.11 -4.27
N ASP A 341 -19.92 7.46 -3.34
CA ASP A 341 -18.82 6.52 -3.64
C ASP A 341 -19.30 5.28 -4.42
N LYS A 342 -20.55 4.85 -4.23
CA LYS A 342 -21.11 3.62 -4.81
C LYS A 342 -22.14 3.84 -5.94
N LYS A 343 -22.12 4.96 -6.62
CA LYS A 343 -23.07 5.30 -7.73
C LYS A 343 -23.19 4.24 -8.82
N ALA A 344 -22.26 3.30 -8.93
CA ALA A 344 -22.24 2.31 -10.00
C ALA A 344 -23.12 1.05 -9.78
N GLN A 345 -23.78 0.86 -8.63
CA GLN A 345 -24.57 -0.34 -8.36
C GLN A 345 -25.96 -0.03 -7.79
N ALA A 346 -26.88 0.42 -8.63
CA ALA A 346 -28.34 0.48 -8.34
C ALA A 346 -28.76 1.22 -7.04
N GLY A 347 -27.93 2.10 -6.47
CA GLY A 347 -28.33 2.95 -5.33
C GLY A 347 -28.27 2.28 -3.95
N GLU A 348 -27.95 0.99 -3.85
CA GLU A 348 -27.78 0.29 -2.57
C GLU A 348 -26.34 0.38 -2.08
N ILE A 349 -26.15 0.77 -0.81
CA ILE A 349 -24.83 0.77 -0.15
C ILE A 349 -24.47 -0.68 0.20
N ARG A 350 -23.32 -1.14 -0.27
CA ARG A 350 -22.80 -2.46 0.05
C ARG A 350 -21.60 -2.35 0.98
N PHE A 351 -21.61 -3.17 2.01
CA PHE A 351 -20.56 -3.23 3.02
C PHE A 351 -19.80 -4.56 2.91
N VAL A 352 -18.49 -4.49 3.09
CA VAL A 352 -17.71 -5.68 3.39
C VAL A 352 -17.82 -5.92 4.89
N LEU A 353 -18.37 -7.06 5.27
CA LEU A 353 -18.64 -7.48 6.65
C LEU A 353 -17.90 -8.79 6.93
N ILE A 354 -17.76 -9.12 8.20
CA ILE A 354 -17.13 -10.37 8.63
C ILE A 354 -18.22 -11.40 9.01
N ASP A 355 -18.15 -12.60 8.41
CA ASP A 355 -19.11 -13.69 8.62
C ASP A 355 -18.55 -15.08 8.23
N PRO A 356 -18.01 -15.91 9.16
CA PRO A 356 -17.51 -15.59 10.48
C PRO A 356 -16.11 -14.93 10.47
N PRO A 357 -15.47 -14.66 11.63
CA PRO A 357 -14.08 -14.18 11.65
C PRO A 357 -13.14 -15.04 10.79
N GLY A 358 -12.33 -14.38 9.94
CA GLY A 358 -11.51 -15.03 8.91
C GLY A 358 -12.21 -15.18 7.54
N HIS A 359 -13.44 -14.71 7.42
CA HIS A 359 -14.17 -14.74 6.16
C HIS A 359 -14.99 -13.45 5.95
N ALA A 360 -14.78 -12.79 4.83
CA ALA A 360 -15.48 -11.56 4.45
C ALA A 360 -16.63 -11.84 3.50
N VAL A 361 -17.75 -11.15 3.71
CA VAL A 361 -18.94 -11.18 2.85
C VAL A 361 -19.34 -9.76 2.42
N VAL A 362 -19.92 -9.63 1.23
CA VAL A 362 -20.43 -8.33 0.74
C VAL A 362 -21.95 -8.33 0.88
N ARG A 363 -22.49 -7.43 1.72
CA ARG A 363 -23.94 -7.35 2.02
C ARG A 363 -24.42 -5.91 2.11
N GLY A 364 -25.70 -5.68 1.79
CA GLY A 364 -26.42 -4.47 2.16
C GLY A 364 -26.87 -4.51 3.63
N ALA A 365 -27.17 -3.35 4.18
CA ALA A 365 -27.77 -3.20 5.51
C ALA A 365 -28.81 -2.06 5.47
N PRO A 366 -29.87 -2.12 6.33
CA PRO A 366 -30.83 -1.01 6.45
C PRO A 366 -30.13 0.28 6.91
N ASP A 367 -30.45 1.41 6.27
CA ASP A 367 -29.89 2.72 6.62
C ASP A 367 -30.04 3.06 8.11
N THR A 368 -31.15 2.69 8.72
CA THR A 368 -31.40 2.88 10.16
C THR A 368 -30.39 2.14 11.04
N LEU A 369 -29.98 0.93 10.64
CA LEU A 369 -28.99 0.15 11.37
C LEU A 369 -27.58 0.72 11.18
N VAL A 370 -27.30 1.21 9.95
CA VAL A 370 -26.02 1.89 9.64
C VAL A 370 -25.90 3.19 10.43
N ALA A 371 -26.97 4.00 10.48
CA ALA A 371 -27.03 5.22 11.28
C ALA A 371 -26.76 4.94 12.78
N ASP A 372 -27.40 3.94 13.34
CA ASP A 372 -27.23 3.48 14.71
C ASP A 372 -25.76 3.09 15.03
N VAL A 373 -25.08 2.43 14.07
CA VAL A 373 -23.64 2.09 14.20
C VAL A 373 -22.79 3.34 14.16
N ILE A 374 -23.06 4.27 13.23
CA ILE A 374 -22.34 5.54 13.12
C ILE A 374 -22.46 6.34 14.41
N ASP A 375 -23.69 6.52 14.91
CA ASP A 375 -23.94 7.27 16.14
C ASP A 375 -23.24 6.63 17.35
N HIS A 376 -23.24 5.29 17.43
CA HIS A 376 -22.53 4.55 18.47
C HIS A 376 -21.01 4.74 18.40
N CYS A 377 -20.42 4.63 17.19
CA CYS A 377 -18.97 4.68 17.00
C CYS A 377 -18.41 6.12 16.98
N CYS A 378 -19.26 7.14 16.81
CA CYS A 378 -18.87 8.56 16.83
C CYS A 378 -19.21 9.23 18.17
N ALA A 379 -19.86 8.53 19.12
CA ALA A 379 -20.11 9.03 20.47
C ALA A 379 -18.79 8.94 21.25
N GLY A 380 -18.08 10.06 21.35
CA GLY A 380 -16.89 10.24 22.17
C GLY A 380 -17.21 10.87 23.53
#